data_645a68d75a48f17976ce60c64ebd4ba3
#
_entry.id   645a68d75a48f17976ce60c64ebd4ba3
#
_cell.length_a   1.000
_cell.length_b   1.000
_cell.length_c   1.000
_cell.angle_alpha   90.00
_cell.angle_beta   90.00
_cell.angle_gamma   90.00
#
_symmetry.space_group_name_H-M   'P 1'
#
loop_
_entity.id
_entity.type
_entity.pdbx_description
1 polymer ?
#
loop_
_entity_poly.entity_id
_entity_poly.type
_entity_poly.pdbx_seq_one_letter_code
_entity_poly.pdbx_strand_id
1 'polypeptide(L)'
;GGWGMIIIYENSKMKWRDITIFDGYAYVSASNTTGFDLPVSGFNAVQYGNVGVKLGTIASEGDVSFTGDYFRISNRNTAVYTDLSHSGNSTGNFFNSSINSGGARNPQLINNTGIDVAMFNIDNTGNAIINNGDQNTNFRYGTTSDTYSIFLFSLAIDAYVPETEGVLTTTTINNLPAVAPFEVLPGQDAGFSIDIRNLGTEAINNYKVIVPVPYNASYVPGSASGTLYYTTPNTT
;
A
#
# COMPACT_ATOMS: atom_id res chain seq x y z
N GLY A 1 -21.84 -21.29 12.39
CA GLY A 1 -20.45 -20.88 12.31
C GLY A 1 -19.96 -20.78 10.88
N GLY A 2 -18.93 -20.01 10.64
CA GLY A 2 -18.34 -19.81 9.33
C GLY A 2 -16.82 -19.72 9.44
N TRP A 3 -16.16 -19.69 8.32
CA TRP A 3 -14.74 -19.42 8.21
C TRP A 3 -14.51 -18.44 7.06
N GLY A 4 -13.44 -17.64 7.16
CA GLY A 4 -13.02 -16.72 6.14
C GLY A 4 -11.54 -16.88 5.83
N MET A 5 -11.14 -16.44 4.65
CA MET A 5 -9.76 -16.45 4.22
C MET A 5 -9.40 -15.12 3.58
N ILE A 6 -8.26 -14.58 3.95
CA ILE A 6 -7.64 -13.43 3.27
C ILE A 6 -6.44 -13.92 2.47
N ILE A 7 -6.32 -13.43 1.24
CA ILE A 7 -5.20 -13.74 0.37
C ILE A 7 -4.44 -12.45 0.07
N ILE A 8 -3.16 -12.42 0.42
CA ILE A 8 -2.23 -11.36 0.03
C ILE A 8 -1.36 -11.91 -1.08
N TYR A 9 -1.21 -11.14 -2.14
CA TYR A 9 -0.40 -11.54 -3.29
C TYR A 9 0.38 -10.35 -3.85
N GLU A 10 1.50 -10.65 -4.46
CA GLU A 10 2.30 -9.70 -5.21
C GLU A 10 1.93 -9.74 -6.70
N ASN A 11 1.92 -8.56 -7.34
CA ASN A 11 1.70 -8.43 -8.77
C ASN A 11 2.48 -7.23 -9.31
N SER A 12 3.41 -7.47 -10.22
CA SER A 12 4.27 -6.45 -10.83
C SER A 12 3.54 -5.34 -11.61
N LYS A 13 2.24 -5.53 -11.88
CA LYS A 13 1.39 -4.51 -12.54
C LYS A 13 0.59 -3.65 -11.55
N MET A 14 0.72 -3.90 -10.27
CA MET A 14 0.02 -3.15 -9.21
C MET A 14 1.00 -2.21 -8.51
N LYS A 15 0.47 -1.12 -7.96
CA LYS A 15 1.23 -0.24 -7.08
C LYS A 15 1.63 -0.97 -5.80
N TRP A 16 2.77 -0.59 -5.27
CA TRP A 16 3.17 -1.01 -3.93
C TRP A 16 2.21 -0.47 -2.88
N ARG A 17 1.87 -1.33 -1.92
CA ARG A 17 0.99 -0.99 -0.80
C ARG A 17 1.51 -1.57 0.49
N ASP A 18 1.44 -0.79 1.54
CA ASP A 18 1.52 -1.32 2.88
C ASP A 18 0.17 -1.95 3.24
N ILE A 19 0.21 -3.21 3.67
CA ILE A 19 -0.98 -3.97 4.06
C ILE A 19 -0.89 -4.29 5.54
N THR A 20 -1.83 -3.75 6.32
CA THR A 20 -1.97 -4.06 7.74
C THR A 20 -3.20 -4.93 7.95
N ILE A 21 -3.04 -6.03 8.68
CA ILE A 21 -4.13 -6.97 9.00
C ILE A 21 -4.27 -7.05 10.51
N PHE A 22 -5.51 -6.91 10.96
CA PHE A 22 -5.91 -7.18 12.33
C PHE A 22 -6.81 -8.42 12.33
N ASP A 23 -6.39 -9.44 13.04
CA ASP A 23 -7.13 -10.67 13.29
C ASP A 23 -7.52 -10.70 14.76
N GLY A 24 -8.76 -11.05 15.05
CA GLY A 24 -9.24 -11.08 16.43
C GLY A 24 -10.75 -11.24 16.53
N TYR A 25 -11.30 -10.71 17.62
CA TYR A 25 -12.72 -10.75 17.91
C TYR A 25 -13.15 -9.47 18.63
N ALA A 26 -13.97 -8.67 17.99
CA ALA A 26 -14.57 -7.48 18.57
C ALA A 26 -16.08 -7.62 18.56
N TYR A 27 -16.67 -7.84 19.73
CA TYR A 27 -18.11 -7.92 19.93
C TYR A 27 -18.69 -6.55 20.23
N VAL A 28 -19.74 -6.16 19.51
CA VAL A 28 -20.41 -4.88 19.63
C VAL A 28 -21.92 -5.11 19.79
N SER A 29 -22.54 -4.44 20.74
CA SER A 29 -23.98 -4.53 20.98
C SER A 29 -24.58 -3.17 21.33
N ALA A 30 -25.88 -3.03 21.13
CA ALA A 30 -26.64 -1.81 21.42
C ALA A 30 -26.60 -1.36 22.89
N SER A 31 -26.24 -2.25 23.80
CA SER A 31 -26.05 -1.89 25.23
C SER A 31 -24.79 -1.03 25.44
N ASN A 32 -23.89 -0.98 24.46
CA ASN A 32 -22.68 -0.15 24.46
C ASN A 32 -22.76 0.89 23.35
N THR A 33 -23.37 2.02 23.62
CA THR A 33 -23.56 3.14 22.69
C THR A 33 -22.31 3.99 22.49
N THR A 34 -21.27 3.78 23.29
CA THR A 34 -19.96 4.43 23.08
C THR A 34 -19.20 3.68 22.00
N GLY A 35 -18.89 4.33 20.90
CA GLY A 35 -18.06 3.73 19.86
C GLY A 35 -16.67 3.33 20.36
N PHE A 36 -16.09 2.34 19.75
CA PHE A 36 -14.74 1.85 20.02
C PHE A 36 -13.77 2.44 19.00
N ASP A 37 -12.63 2.93 19.48
CA ASP A 37 -11.55 3.41 18.63
C ASP A 37 -10.57 2.27 18.34
N LEU A 38 -10.17 2.17 17.06
CA LEU A 38 -9.16 1.23 16.58
C LEU A 38 -8.00 2.02 15.96
N PRO A 39 -6.94 2.26 16.69
CA PRO A 39 -5.75 2.90 16.14
C PRO A 39 -5.02 1.93 15.20
N VAL A 40 -4.66 2.42 14.03
CA VAL A 40 -3.94 1.68 13.00
C VAL A 40 -2.64 2.41 12.70
N SER A 41 -1.53 1.69 12.68
CA SER A 41 -0.20 2.19 12.36
C SER A 41 0.61 1.14 11.62
N GLY A 42 1.84 1.49 11.21
CA GLY A 42 2.75 0.56 10.56
C GLY A 42 2.71 0.64 9.04
N PHE A 43 2.08 1.65 8.47
CA PHE A 43 2.20 2.00 7.06
C PHE A 43 3.00 3.30 6.88
N ASN A 44 3.45 3.56 5.68
CA ASN A 44 4.07 4.82 5.29
C ASN A 44 3.51 5.22 3.91
N ALA A 45 2.55 6.13 3.92
CA ALA A 45 1.86 6.57 2.71
C ALA A 45 2.82 7.25 1.74
N VAL A 46 2.55 7.14 0.43
CA VAL A 46 3.30 7.85 -0.63
C VAL A 46 3.47 9.32 -0.28
N GLN A 47 4.63 9.88 -0.61
CA GLN A 47 5.00 11.26 -0.24
C GLN A 47 4.32 12.32 -1.11
N TYR A 48 3.88 11.94 -2.32
CA TYR A 48 3.29 12.84 -3.31
C TYR A 48 2.12 12.19 -4.05
N GLY A 49 1.24 13.02 -4.58
CA GLY A 49 0.09 12.57 -5.37
C GLY A 49 -1.05 12.03 -4.53
N ASN A 50 -1.95 11.32 -5.18
CA ASN A 50 -3.12 10.73 -4.52
C ASN A 50 -2.75 9.47 -3.77
N VAL A 51 -3.18 9.37 -2.53
CA VAL A 51 -3.01 8.19 -1.68
C VAL A 51 -4.22 7.27 -1.86
N GLY A 52 -4.01 6.13 -2.50
CA GLY A 52 -5.02 5.07 -2.59
C GLY A 52 -5.17 4.35 -1.26
N VAL A 53 -6.42 4.18 -0.81
CA VAL A 53 -6.76 3.52 0.46
C VAL A 53 -7.80 2.45 0.19
N LYS A 54 -7.52 1.21 0.58
CA LYS A 54 -8.45 0.08 0.42
C LYS A 54 -8.69 -0.60 1.75
N LEU A 55 -9.96 -0.89 2.02
CA LEU A 55 -10.42 -1.54 3.25
C LEU A 55 -10.94 -2.93 2.94
N GLY A 56 -10.64 -3.88 3.83
CA GLY A 56 -11.27 -5.20 3.87
C GLY A 56 -11.77 -5.52 5.27
N THR A 57 -12.95 -6.11 5.38
CA THR A 57 -13.55 -6.53 6.66
C THR A 57 -14.18 -7.91 6.54
N ILE A 58 -14.13 -8.68 7.62
CA ILE A 58 -14.95 -9.88 7.82
C ILE A 58 -15.62 -9.74 9.18
N ALA A 59 -16.94 -9.79 9.16
CA ALA A 59 -17.77 -9.67 10.36
C ALA A 59 -18.92 -10.69 10.34
N SER A 60 -19.59 -10.84 11.45
CA SER A 60 -20.81 -11.65 11.56
C SER A 60 -21.87 -10.97 12.40
N GLU A 61 -23.05 -11.52 12.35
CA GLU A 61 -24.25 -11.10 13.08
C GLU A 61 -24.93 -9.84 12.53
N GLY A 62 -24.43 -9.17 11.50
CA GLY A 62 -25.11 -8.03 10.89
C GLY A 62 -26.47 -8.41 10.30
N ASP A 63 -27.46 -7.56 10.49
CA ASP A 63 -28.84 -7.75 10.05
C ASP A 63 -29.20 -6.85 8.86
N VAL A 64 -29.92 -7.37 7.87
CA VAL A 64 -30.34 -6.61 6.67
C VAL A 64 -31.23 -5.42 7.02
N SER A 65 -32.06 -5.56 8.04
CA SER A 65 -33.10 -4.59 8.38
C SER A 65 -32.86 -3.78 9.67
N PHE A 66 -31.96 -4.21 10.52
CA PHE A 66 -31.58 -3.44 11.69
C PHE A 66 -30.54 -2.39 11.29
N THR A 67 -30.76 -1.17 11.75
CA THR A 67 -29.90 -0.03 11.45
C THR A 67 -29.28 0.51 12.73
N GLY A 68 -28.22 1.34 12.60
CA GLY A 68 -27.59 2.00 13.73
C GLY A 68 -26.13 1.62 13.94
N ASP A 69 -25.66 0.58 13.26
CA ASP A 69 -24.25 0.21 13.21
C ASP A 69 -23.49 1.07 12.21
N TYR A 70 -22.27 1.38 12.56
CA TYR A 70 -21.41 2.23 11.75
C TYR A 70 -19.95 1.79 11.82
N PHE A 71 -19.25 2.07 10.74
CA PHE A 71 -17.80 2.00 10.66
C PHE A 71 -17.26 3.32 10.10
N ARG A 72 -16.30 3.92 10.78
CA ARG A 72 -15.81 5.28 10.49
C ARG A 72 -14.31 5.32 10.45
N ILE A 73 -13.77 6.28 9.70
CA ILE A 73 -12.33 6.59 9.69
C ILE A 73 -12.12 8.06 10.03
N SER A 74 -11.03 8.37 10.72
CA SER A 74 -10.69 9.75 11.04
C SER A 74 -10.35 10.54 9.76
N ASN A 75 -10.90 11.75 9.67
CA ASN A 75 -10.60 12.67 8.59
C ASN A 75 -9.50 13.65 9.04
N ARG A 76 -8.37 13.65 8.36
CA ARG A 76 -7.19 14.46 8.73
C ARG A 76 -7.46 15.96 8.61
N ASN A 77 -8.27 16.35 7.64
CA ASN A 77 -8.52 17.77 7.37
C ASN A 77 -9.50 18.42 8.36
N THR A 78 -10.44 17.64 8.88
CA THR A 78 -11.52 18.13 9.73
C THR A 78 -11.42 17.68 11.19
N ALA A 79 -10.54 16.73 11.50
CA ALA A 79 -10.39 16.08 12.81
C ALA A 79 -11.69 15.41 13.33
N VAL A 80 -12.64 15.15 12.44
CA VAL A 80 -13.86 14.39 12.72
C VAL A 80 -13.83 13.06 11.97
N TYR A 81 -14.69 12.13 12.39
CA TYR A 81 -14.81 10.85 11.69
C TYR A 81 -15.69 10.97 10.46
N THR A 82 -15.29 10.30 9.38
CA THR A 82 -16.08 10.11 8.17
C THR A 82 -16.74 8.74 8.22
N ASP A 83 -18.06 8.68 8.02
CA ASP A 83 -18.79 7.43 7.91
C ASP A 83 -18.39 6.69 6.63
N LEU A 84 -18.12 5.39 6.76
CA LEU A 84 -17.80 4.51 5.65
C LEU A 84 -19.07 3.86 5.09
N SER A 85 -19.08 3.67 3.78
CA SER A 85 -20.11 2.95 3.05
C SER A 85 -19.54 2.36 1.75
N HIS A 86 -20.24 1.39 1.19
CA HIS A 86 -19.94 0.86 -0.13
C HIS A 86 -21.22 0.45 -0.86
N SER A 87 -21.14 -0.08 -2.07
CA SER A 87 -22.31 -0.38 -2.90
C SER A 87 -23.29 -1.40 -2.31
N GLY A 88 -22.87 -2.19 -1.34
CA GLY A 88 -23.72 -3.21 -0.68
C GLY A 88 -24.31 -2.78 0.65
N ASN A 89 -23.87 -1.64 1.22
CA ASN A 89 -24.28 -1.18 2.53
C ASN A 89 -24.27 0.34 2.66
N SER A 90 -25.01 0.86 3.62
CA SER A 90 -25.10 2.28 3.93
C SER A 90 -24.24 2.67 5.14
N THR A 91 -24.15 3.97 5.39
CA THR A 91 -23.43 4.53 6.55
C THR A 91 -24.08 4.21 7.90
N GLY A 92 -25.36 3.88 7.93
CA GLY A 92 -26.12 3.55 9.15
C GLY A 92 -26.54 2.08 9.24
N ASN A 93 -26.03 1.23 8.33
CA ASN A 93 -26.18 -0.22 8.33
C ASN A 93 -24.98 -0.81 7.58
N PHE A 94 -23.80 -0.65 8.18
CA PHE A 94 -22.54 -1.06 7.55
C PHE A 94 -22.36 -2.58 7.58
N PHE A 95 -22.81 -3.24 8.64
CA PHE A 95 -22.80 -4.69 8.81
C PHE A 95 -24.21 -5.25 8.61
N ASN A 96 -24.56 -5.60 7.38
CA ASN A 96 -25.94 -5.89 6.97
C ASN A 96 -26.11 -7.26 6.27
N SER A 97 -25.33 -8.25 6.66
CA SER A 97 -25.32 -9.59 6.04
C SER A 97 -24.95 -9.59 4.56
N SER A 98 -24.17 -8.61 4.10
CA SER A 98 -23.75 -8.53 2.71
C SER A 98 -22.34 -9.07 2.51
N ILE A 99 -22.10 -9.67 1.34
CA ILE A 99 -20.75 -10.01 0.89
C ILE A 99 -20.44 -9.26 -0.37
N ASN A 100 -19.49 -8.32 -0.28
CA ASN A 100 -19.01 -7.49 -1.38
C ASN A 100 -17.47 -7.52 -1.42
N SER A 101 -16.91 -8.53 -2.06
CA SER A 101 -15.47 -8.73 -2.21
C SER A 101 -14.89 -8.18 -3.52
N GLY A 102 -15.69 -7.40 -4.27
CA GLY A 102 -15.27 -6.78 -5.53
C GLY A 102 -15.36 -7.67 -6.76
N GLY A 103 -15.91 -8.87 -6.65
CA GLY A 103 -16.09 -9.82 -7.75
C GLY A 103 -17.48 -10.46 -7.79
N ALA A 104 -17.80 -11.11 -8.92
CA ALA A 104 -19.03 -11.87 -9.06
C ALA A 104 -19.05 -13.08 -8.11
N ARG A 105 -20.22 -13.39 -7.57
CA ARG A 105 -20.45 -14.52 -6.65
C ARG A 105 -21.47 -15.49 -7.26
N ASN A 106 -21.36 -16.75 -6.88
CA ASN A 106 -22.35 -17.76 -7.21
C ASN A 106 -22.62 -18.67 -5.99
N PRO A 107 -23.82 -18.66 -5.39
CA PRO A 107 -24.94 -17.78 -5.72
C PRO A 107 -24.71 -16.32 -5.25
N GLN A 108 -25.34 -15.38 -5.95
CA GLN A 108 -25.37 -13.96 -5.56
C GLN A 108 -26.55 -13.74 -4.58
N LEU A 109 -26.24 -13.81 -3.29
CA LEU A 109 -27.24 -13.61 -2.23
C LEU A 109 -27.18 -12.18 -1.72
N ILE A 110 -28.32 -11.58 -1.42
CA ILE A 110 -28.46 -10.26 -0.81
C ILE A 110 -28.51 -10.32 0.74
N ASN A 111 -28.81 -11.50 1.29
CA ASN A 111 -28.72 -11.80 2.71
C ASN A 111 -27.88 -13.06 2.89
N ASN A 112 -26.78 -12.95 3.59
CA ASN A 112 -25.80 -14.02 3.79
C ASN A 112 -25.88 -14.62 5.21
N THR A 113 -27.03 -14.47 5.87
CA THR A 113 -27.33 -15.11 7.17
C THR A 113 -26.30 -14.73 8.24
N GLY A 114 -26.12 -13.42 8.47
CA GLY A 114 -25.23 -12.90 9.49
C GLY A 114 -23.74 -13.01 9.14
N ILE A 115 -23.37 -13.03 7.86
CA ILE A 115 -21.98 -12.96 7.41
C ILE A 115 -21.77 -11.72 6.55
N ASP A 116 -20.85 -10.86 6.95
CA ASP A 116 -20.42 -9.68 6.24
C ASP A 116 -18.98 -9.81 5.78
N VAL A 117 -18.75 -9.61 4.50
CA VAL A 117 -17.42 -9.48 3.92
C VAL A 117 -17.41 -8.30 2.97
N ALA A 118 -16.58 -7.33 3.26
CA ALA A 118 -16.43 -6.17 2.39
C ALA A 118 -14.98 -5.98 1.96
N MET A 119 -14.79 -5.57 0.69
CA MET A 119 -13.52 -5.10 0.17
C MET A 119 -13.78 -3.97 -0.81
N PHE A 120 -13.40 -2.74 -0.46
CA PHE A 120 -13.68 -1.54 -1.25
C PHE A 120 -12.60 -0.48 -1.10
N ASN A 121 -12.56 0.47 -2.02
CA ASN A 121 -11.71 1.64 -1.90
C ASN A 121 -12.42 2.69 -1.05
N ILE A 122 -11.72 3.25 -0.07
CA ILE A 122 -12.18 4.42 0.66
C ILE A 122 -12.00 5.64 -0.24
N ASP A 123 -12.99 6.50 -0.33
CA ASP A 123 -12.86 7.78 -1.01
C ASP A 123 -11.90 8.68 -0.22
N ASN A 124 -10.71 8.86 -0.77
CA ASN A 124 -9.65 9.71 -0.23
C ASN A 124 -9.38 10.92 -1.12
N THR A 125 -10.42 11.45 -1.76
CA THR A 125 -10.29 12.62 -2.63
C THR A 125 -9.61 13.78 -1.91
N GLY A 126 -8.59 14.34 -2.52
CA GLY A 126 -7.77 15.41 -1.92
C GLY A 126 -6.95 14.96 -0.71
N ASN A 127 -6.73 13.67 -0.54
CA ASN A 127 -6.03 13.07 0.59
C ASN A 127 -6.64 13.44 1.95
N ALA A 128 -7.97 13.59 2.02
CA ALA A 128 -8.68 14.06 3.20
C ALA A 128 -8.64 13.06 4.37
N ILE A 129 -8.55 11.78 4.08
CA ILE A 129 -8.57 10.68 5.06
C ILE A 129 -7.15 10.26 5.45
N ILE A 130 -6.31 9.99 4.45
CA ILE A 130 -4.89 9.68 4.62
C ILE A 130 -4.11 10.68 3.78
N ASN A 131 -3.27 11.47 4.43
CA ASN A 131 -2.38 12.43 3.77
C ASN A 131 -1.09 11.75 3.28
N ASN A 132 -0.38 12.47 2.43
CA ASN A 132 0.97 12.07 2.02
C ASN A 132 1.88 12.00 3.25
N GLY A 133 2.64 10.91 3.35
CA GLY A 133 3.57 10.67 4.45
C GLY A 133 2.93 10.25 5.78
N ASP A 134 1.61 10.07 5.84
CA ASP A 134 0.96 9.53 7.04
C ASP A 134 1.44 8.11 7.35
N GLN A 135 1.58 7.80 8.64
CA GLN A 135 2.03 6.51 9.16
C GLN A 135 1.03 5.87 10.12
N ASN A 136 -0.07 6.54 10.39
CA ASN A 136 -1.12 6.07 11.28
C ASN A 136 -2.47 6.70 10.91
N THR A 137 -3.54 6.05 11.32
CA THR A 137 -4.92 6.55 11.26
C THR A 137 -5.73 5.97 12.41
N ASN A 138 -6.97 6.39 12.56
CA ASN A 138 -7.86 5.85 13.57
C ASN A 138 -9.21 5.50 12.96
N PHE A 139 -9.70 4.31 13.24
CA PHE A 139 -11.05 3.89 12.92
C PHE A 139 -11.92 3.97 14.16
N ARG A 140 -13.22 4.07 13.94
CA ARG A 140 -14.23 3.98 14.98
C ARG A 140 -15.38 3.12 14.50
N TYR A 141 -15.82 2.20 15.34
CA TYR A 141 -16.98 1.35 15.08
C TYR A 141 -17.89 1.31 16.29
N GLY A 142 -19.15 1.03 16.07
CA GLY A 142 -20.17 0.99 17.12
C GLY A 142 -21.56 0.80 16.55
N THR A 143 -22.54 0.78 17.43
CA THR A 143 -23.96 0.62 17.08
C THR A 143 -24.85 1.37 18.04
N THR A 144 -26.06 1.70 17.60
CA THR A 144 -27.14 2.24 18.44
C THR A 144 -28.27 1.27 18.65
N SER A 145 -28.36 0.17 17.89
CA SER A 145 -29.48 -0.80 18.01
C SER A 145 -29.10 -2.24 17.67
N ASP A 146 -28.16 -2.46 16.76
CA ASP A 146 -27.79 -3.78 16.28
C ASP A 146 -26.72 -4.48 17.16
N THR A 147 -26.41 -5.72 16.83
CA THR A 147 -25.32 -6.50 17.42
C THR A 147 -24.50 -7.12 16.29
N TYR A 148 -23.17 -7.02 16.37
CA TYR A 148 -22.28 -7.64 15.39
C TYR A 148 -20.91 -7.97 15.99
N SER A 149 -20.14 -8.77 15.28
CA SER A 149 -18.77 -9.11 15.66
C SER A 149 -17.83 -8.97 14.49
N ILE A 150 -16.72 -8.23 14.67
CA ILE A 150 -15.67 -8.10 13.68
C ILE A 150 -14.60 -9.15 13.97
N PHE A 151 -14.23 -9.97 12.98
CA PHE A 151 -13.19 -10.98 13.10
C PHE A 151 -11.89 -10.57 12.40
N LEU A 152 -12.02 -9.81 11.32
CA LEU A 152 -10.87 -9.39 10.55
C LEU A 152 -11.09 -8.00 9.99
N PHE A 153 -10.03 -7.24 10.02
CA PHE A 153 -9.92 -5.94 9.39
C PHE A 153 -8.59 -5.86 8.65
N SER A 154 -8.60 -5.37 7.44
CA SER A 154 -7.40 -5.14 6.65
C SER A 154 -7.40 -3.76 6.02
N LEU A 155 -6.25 -3.09 6.05
CA LEU A 155 -6.06 -1.78 5.45
C LEU A 155 -4.87 -1.86 4.49
N ALA A 156 -5.08 -1.45 3.24
CA ALA A 156 -4.02 -1.36 2.24
C ALA A 156 -3.90 0.09 1.76
N ILE A 157 -2.71 0.66 1.86
CA ILE A 157 -2.42 2.06 1.56
C ILE A 157 -1.30 2.12 0.53
N ASP A 158 -1.43 2.95 -0.51
CA ASP A 158 -0.36 3.18 -1.47
C ASP A 158 0.91 3.63 -0.72
N ALA A 159 1.98 2.83 -0.83
CA ALA A 159 3.15 2.92 0.04
C ALA A 159 4.29 3.71 -0.58
N TYR A 160 5.04 4.40 0.27
CA TYR A 160 6.35 4.94 -0.06
C TYR A 160 7.40 3.83 -0.02
N VAL A 161 7.94 3.48 -1.19
CA VAL A 161 9.01 2.50 -1.33
C VAL A 161 10.22 3.17 -1.99
N PRO A 162 11.26 3.53 -1.22
CA PRO A 162 12.53 3.99 -1.77
C PRO A 162 13.34 2.77 -2.22
N GLU A 163 13.39 2.50 -3.51
CA GLU A 163 14.13 1.36 -4.06
C GLU A 163 14.96 1.79 -5.25
N THR A 164 16.25 1.47 -5.22
CA THR A 164 17.18 1.74 -6.34
C THR A 164 17.91 0.48 -6.74
N GLU A 165 18.07 0.32 -8.04
CA GLU A 165 18.92 -0.70 -8.63
C GLU A 165 20.13 -0.04 -9.29
N GLY A 166 21.30 -0.59 -9.09
CA GLY A 166 22.54 -0.18 -9.79
C GLY A 166 23.19 -1.38 -10.46
N VAL A 167 23.39 -1.30 -11.77
CA VAL A 167 24.08 -2.34 -12.54
C VAL A 167 25.40 -1.79 -13.06
N LEU A 168 26.52 -2.38 -12.59
CA LEU A 168 27.87 -2.07 -13.07
C LEU A 168 28.25 -3.02 -14.21
N THR A 169 28.65 -2.47 -15.32
CA THR A 169 29.07 -3.24 -16.50
C THR A 169 30.49 -2.80 -16.96
N THR A 170 31.38 -3.74 -17.20
CA THR A 170 32.66 -3.47 -17.84
C THR A 170 32.43 -3.26 -19.35
N THR A 171 32.77 -2.08 -19.86
CA THR A 171 32.46 -1.71 -21.24
C THR A 171 33.67 -1.83 -22.17
N THR A 172 34.84 -1.44 -21.68
CA THR A 172 36.09 -1.46 -22.50
C THR A 172 37.29 -1.92 -21.69
N ILE A 173 38.24 -2.55 -22.33
CA ILE A 173 39.58 -2.85 -21.81
C ILE A 173 40.59 -2.39 -22.87
N ASN A 174 41.51 -1.52 -22.48
CA ASN A 174 42.50 -0.91 -23.39
C ASN A 174 41.87 -0.32 -24.67
N ASN A 175 40.76 0.42 -24.48
CA ASN A 175 39.94 1.06 -25.54
C ASN A 175 39.24 0.10 -26.51
N LEU A 176 39.26 -1.19 -26.28
CA LEU A 176 38.53 -2.18 -27.06
C LEU A 176 37.29 -2.66 -26.26
N PRO A 177 36.21 -3.08 -26.95
CA PRO A 177 35.04 -3.67 -26.27
C PRO A 177 35.46 -4.80 -25.34
N ALA A 178 34.95 -4.77 -24.08
CA ALA A 178 35.30 -5.77 -23.09
C ALA A 178 34.67 -7.12 -23.42
N VAL A 179 35.45 -8.21 -23.34
CA VAL A 179 35.01 -9.58 -23.56
C VAL A 179 35.42 -10.42 -22.37
N ALA A 180 34.51 -11.24 -21.88
CA ALA A 180 34.79 -12.15 -20.77
C ALA A 180 35.81 -13.25 -21.17
N PRO A 181 36.71 -13.67 -20.22
CA PRO A 181 36.88 -13.13 -18.87
C PRO A 181 37.47 -11.72 -18.91
N PHE A 182 37.00 -10.81 -18.01
CA PHE A 182 37.43 -9.42 -17.95
C PHE A 182 38.79 -9.31 -17.24
N GLU A 183 39.87 -9.45 -17.98
CA GLU A 183 41.23 -9.37 -17.45
C GLU A 183 41.88 -8.05 -17.92
N VAL A 184 42.44 -7.30 -16.96
CA VAL A 184 43.12 -6.04 -17.21
C VAL A 184 44.59 -6.18 -16.80
N LEU A 185 45.50 -5.95 -17.72
CA LEU A 185 46.94 -5.99 -17.46
C LEU A 185 47.47 -4.65 -16.92
N PRO A 186 48.59 -4.63 -16.20
CA PRO A 186 49.22 -3.39 -15.76
C PRO A 186 49.41 -2.38 -16.90
N GLY A 187 48.99 -1.13 -16.67
CA GLY A 187 49.11 -0.05 -17.65
C GLY A 187 47.97 0.03 -18.69
N GLN A 188 46.97 -0.85 -18.59
CA GLN A 188 45.78 -0.78 -19.42
C GLN A 188 44.63 -0.03 -18.69
N ASP A 189 43.81 0.67 -19.47
CA ASP A 189 42.59 1.32 -18.98
C ASP A 189 41.42 0.37 -19.04
N ALA A 190 40.54 0.40 -17.99
CA ALA A 190 39.29 -0.28 -17.97
C ALA A 190 38.13 0.74 -17.88
N GLY A 191 37.20 0.66 -18.81
CA GLY A 191 35.99 1.47 -18.81
C GLY A 191 34.81 0.72 -18.25
N PHE A 192 33.98 1.46 -17.49
CA PHE A 192 32.78 0.93 -16.84
C PHE A 192 31.58 1.82 -17.12
N SER A 193 30.40 1.23 -17.17
CA SER A 193 29.11 1.91 -17.14
C SER A 193 28.36 1.51 -15.90
N ILE A 194 27.66 2.46 -15.29
CA ILE A 194 26.74 2.20 -14.19
C ILE A 194 25.37 2.69 -14.62
N ASP A 195 24.45 1.76 -14.80
CA ASP A 195 23.04 2.07 -15.00
C ASP A 195 22.34 2.07 -13.67
N ILE A 196 21.70 3.20 -13.32
CA ILE A 196 20.95 3.36 -12.07
C ILE A 196 19.49 3.58 -12.40
N ARG A 197 18.63 2.80 -11.77
CA ARG A 197 17.18 2.87 -11.94
C ARG A 197 16.52 3.11 -10.59
N ASN A 198 15.50 3.95 -10.59
CA ASN A 198 14.57 4.06 -9.48
C ASN A 198 13.43 3.06 -9.73
N LEU A 199 13.37 2.00 -8.92
CA LEU A 199 12.30 0.99 -8.94
C LEU A 199 11.20 1.31 -7.92
N GLY A 200 11.42 2.30 -7.08
CA GLY A 200 10.48 2.72 -6.05
C GLY A 200 9.30 3.53 -6.58
N THR A 201 8.41 3.90 -5.69
CA THR A 201 7.16 4.63 -6.01
C THR A 201 7.34 6.13 -6.14
N GLU A 202 8.50 6.66 -5.70
CA GLU A 202 8.75 8.10 -5.54
C GLU A 202 10.05 8.54 -6.18
N ALA A 203 10.15 9.83 -6.49
CA ALA A 203 11.38 10.43 -6.94
C ALA A 203 12.43 10.44 -5.80
N ILE A 204 13.66 10.08 -6.14
CA ILE A 204 14.76 10.10 -5.18
C ILE A 204 15.51 11.41 -5.34
N ASN A 205 15.51 12.21 -4.28
CA ASN A 205 16.23 13.46 -4.23
C ASN A 205 17.63 13.28 -3.62
N ASN A 206 18.60 14.05 -4.12
CA ASN A 206 19.98 14.06 -3.61
C ASN A 206 20.68 12.68 -3.67
N TYR A 207 20.38 11.88 -4.71
CA TYR A 207 21.00 10.59 -4.88
C TYR A 207 22.51 10.74 -5.11
N LYS A 208 23.32 9.98 -4.39
CA LYS A 208 24.76 10.00 -4.49
C LYS A 208 25.29 8.62 -4.88
N VAL A 209 26.05 8.56 -5.95
CA VAL A 209 26.77 7.35 -6.37
C VAL A 209 28.21 7.45 -5.92
N ILE A 210 28.67 6.42 -5.21
CA ILE A 210 30.07 6.31 -4.78
C ILE A 210 30.63 5.03 -5.39
N VAL A 211 31.62 5.19 -6.25
CA VAL A 211 32.35 4.06 -6.86
C VAL A 211 33.75 4.02 -6.25
N PRO A 212 34.04 3.03 -5.40
CA PRO A 212 35.39 2.91 -4.85
C PRO A 212 36.35 2.47 -5.95
N VAL A 213 37.49 3.17 -6.06
CA VAL A 213 38.57 2.74 -6.94
C VAL A 213 39.29 1.57 -6.27
N PRO A 214 39.52 0.44 -6.97
CA PRO A 214 40.25 -0.68 -6.43
C PRO A 214 41.69 -0.30 -6.01
N TYR A 215 42.21 -0.98 -5.01
CA TYR A 215 43.51 -0.72 -4.43
C TYR A 215 44.67 -0.75 -5.45
N ASN A 216 44.56 -1.60 -6.48
CA ASN A 216 45.54 -1.79 -7.55
C ASN A 216 45.26 -1.00 -8.83
N ALA A 217 44.37 -0.01 -8.77
CA ALA A 217 44.00 0.85 -9.89
C ALA A 217 44.03 2.31 -9.47
N SER A 218 44.00 3.21 -10.45
CA SER A 218 43.85 4.63 -10.24
C SER A 218 42.77 5.19 -11.18
N TYR A 219 42.04 6.19 -10.70
CA TYR A 219 41.06 6.88 -11.51
C TYR A 219 41.77 7.71 -12.60
N VAL A 220 41.26 7.64 -13.84
CA VAL A 220 41.70 8.49 -14.94
C VAL A 220 40.96 9.84 -14.83
N PRO A 221 41.66 10.95 -14.52
CA PRO A 221 41.02 12.24 -14.35
C PRO A 221 40.25 12.69 -15.60
N GLY A 222 39.04 13.17 -15.42
CA GLY A 222 38.16 13.64 -16.48
C GLY A 222 37.44 12.56 -17.30
N SER A 223 37.63 11.27 -16.98
CA SER A 223 36.99 10.16 -17.70
C SER A 223 35.51 9.91 -17.28
N ALA A 224 35.08 10.42 -16.11
CA ALA A 224 33.70 10.23 -15.67
C ALA A 224 32.74 11.21 -16.35
N SER A 225 31.68 10.67 -16.90
CA SER A 225 30.57 11.45 -17.46
C SER A 225 29.25 10.77 -17.04
N GLY A 226 28.14 11.50 -17.03
CA GLY A 226 26.85 10.95 -16.70
C GLY A 226 25.72 11.61 -17.48
N THR A 227 24.74 10.84 -17.82
CA THR A 227 23.50 11.31 -18.44
C THR A 227 22.34 10.94 -17.54
N LEU A 228 21.50 11.93 -17.22
CA LEU A 228 20.30 11.72 -16.43
C LEU A 228 19.08 11.68 -17.37
N TYR A 229 18.38 10.57 -17.34
CA TYR A 229 17.13 10.41 -18.06
C TYR A 229 15.97 10.55 -17.07
N TYR A 230 15.15 11.58 -17.25
CA TYR A 230 13.89 11.70 -16.55
C TYR A 230 12.82 10.96 -17.37
N THR A 231 12.35 9.84 -16.87
CA THR A 231 11.07 9.32 -17.32
C THR A 231 9.99 10.02 -16.49
N THR A 232 9.14 10.79 -17.15
CA THR A 232 7.88 11.25 -16.53
C THR A 232 7.15 10.03 -16.00
N PRO A 233 6.69 10.01 -14.73
CA PRO A 233 5.88 8.90 -14.24
C PRO A 233 4.72 8.70 -15.20
N ASN A 234 4.53 7.47 -15.66
CA ASN A 234 3.36 7.11 -16.45
C ASN A 234 2.12 7.34 -15.56
N THR A 235 1.43 8.44 -15.78
CA THR A 235 0.10 8.67 -15.21
C THR A 235 -0.88 7.80 -15.99
N THR A 236 -1.10 6.57 -15.55
CA THR A 236 -2.20 5.71 -15.96
C THR A 236 -3.11 5.44 -14.77
#